data_eef3127d8d77b71df7f0cbe68ff445dd
#
_entry.id   eef3127d8d77b71df7f0cbe68ff445dd
#
_cell.length_a   1.000
_cell.length_b   1.000
_cell.length_c   1.000
_cell.angle_alpha   90.00
_cell.angle_beta   90.00
_cell.angle_gamma   90.00
#
_symmetry.space_group_name_H-M   'P 1'
#
loop_
_entity.id
_entity.type
_entity.pdbx_description
1 polymer ?
#
loop_
_entity_poly.entity_id
_entity_poly.type
_entity_poly.pdbx_seq_one_letter_code
_entity_poly.pdbx_strand_id
1 'polypeptide(L)'
;SSDLYFKDYFALWARITTGPYPPDTKMAQSTLSMLLSGIDRMYCHRPQMQKGNKSRKEEICRELVQLVIENYTRERRAQFYADKLGISLQHLSTTVRQVTGRNVLDIIAHVVIVDVKAKLKSTNMTIQEIAYSLNFPSASFFGKYFKRHMGMSPLEYRNS
;
A
#
# COMPACT_ATOMS: atom_id res chain seq x y z
N SER A 1 8.81 16.70 8.55
CA SER A 1 10.00 16.16 7.84
C SER A 1 9.74 14.85 7.11
N SER A 2 8.83 13.99 7.58
CA SER A 2 8.51 12.70 6.91
C SER A 2 7.87 12.89 5.51
N ASP A 3 7.07 13.94 5.33
CA ASP A 3 6.41 14.23 4.05
C ASP A 3 7.39 14.59 2.92
N LEU A 4 8.57 15.11 3.28
CA LEU A 4 9.60 15.50 2.30
C LEU A 4 10.26 14.28 1.67
N TYR A 5 10.62 13.29 2.48
CA TYR A 5 11.18 12.02 1.99
C TYR A 5 10.21 11.25 1.11
N PHE A 6 8.91 11.29 1.44
CA PHE A 6 7.86 10.69 0.60
C PHE A 6 7.77 11.35 -0.78
N LYS A 7 7.84 12.67 -0.85
CA LYS A 7 7.82 13.41 -2.12
C LYS A 7 9.02 13.09 -2.98
N ASP A 8 10.20 13.03 -2.40
CA ASP A 8 11.45 12.76 -3.13
C ASP A 8 11.51 11.31 -3.64
N TYR A 9 11.10 10.34 -2.83
CA TYR A 9 10.99 8.94 -3.23
C TYR A 9 9.93 8.74 -4.33
N PHE A 10 8.81 9.43 -4.22
CA PHE A 10 7.74 9.36 -5.22
C PHE A 10 8.15 10.02 -6.54
N ALA A 11 8.88 11.14 -6.48
CA ALA A 11 9.44 11.81 -7.66
C ALA A 11 10.47 10.90 -8.35
N LEU A 12 11.33 10.23 -7.59
CA LEU A 12 12.31 9.29 -8.14
C LEU A 12 11.61 8.09 -8.81
N TRP A 13 10.62 7.50 -8.15
CA TRP A 13 9.84 6.38 -8.69
C TRP A 13 9.08 6.79 -9.96
N ALA A 14 8.44 7.95 -9.96
CA ALA A 14 7.77 8.50 -11.14
C ALA A 14 8.75 8.68 -12.31
N ARG A 15 9.96 9.20 -12.06
CA ARG A 15 11.02 9.35 -13.09
C ARG A 15 11.49 8.00 -13.64
N ILE A 16 11.59 6.97 -12.80
CA ILE A 16 12.00 5.63 -13.23
C ILE A 16 10.91 4.98 -14.08
N THR A 17 9.62 5.17 -13.72
CA THR A 17 8.49 4.54 -14.42
C THR A 17 8.02 5.29 -15.65
N THR A 18 8.30 6.60 -15.77
CA THR A 18 7.92 7.44 -16.92
C THR A 18 9.07 7.74 -17.88
N GLY A 19 10.26 7.19 -17.61
CA GLY A 19 11.43 7.33 -18.47
C GLY A 19 11.24 6.65 -19.84
N PRO A 20 12.13 6.93 -20.81
CA PRO A 20 12.05 6.39 -22.17
C PRO A 20 12.18 4.86 -22.21
N TYR A 21 12.54 4.23 -21.13
CA TYR A 21 12.59 2.77 -20.94
C TYR A 21 11.75 2.40 -19.73
N PRO A 22 10.44 2.14 -19.89
CA PRO A 22 9.58 1.75 -18.77
C PRO A 22 10.12 0.44 -18.16
N PRO A 23 10.20 0.38 -16.81
CA PRO A 23 10.66 -0.82 -16.14
C PRO A 23 9.72 -1.97 -16.43
N ASP A 24 10.27 -3.18 -16.51
CA ASP A 24 9.46 -4.37 -16.55
C ASP A 24 8.66 -4.53 -15.24
N THR A 25 7.67 -5.40 -15.25
CA THR A 25 6.77 -5.64 -14.11
C THR A 25 7.53 -6.04 -12.84
N LYS A 26 8.65 -6.77 -12.99
CA LYS A 26 9.52 -7.17 -11.87
C LYS A 26 10.25 -5.99 -11.25
N MET A 27 10.75 -5.09 -12.07
CA MET A 27 11.46 -3.90 -11.62
C MET A 27 10.52 -2.92 -10.92
N ALA A 28 9.30 -2.75 -11.44
CA ALA A 28 8.25 -1.96 -10.81
C ALA A 28 7.83 -2.56 -9.45
N GLN A 29 7.67 -3.87 -9.36
CA GLN A 29 7.36 -4.57 -8.10
C GLN A 29 8.52 -4.46 -7.10
N SER A 30 9.76 -4.59 -7.53
CA SER A 30 10.94 -4.47 -6.66
C SER A 30 11.08 -3.06 -6.10
N THR A 31 10.83 -2.04 -6.93
CA THR A 31 10.88 -0.63 -6.52
C THR A 31 9.75 -0.30 -5.54
N LEU A 32 8.55 -0.83 -5.77
CA LEU A 32 7.43 -0.69 -4.84
C LEU A 32 7.71 -1.40 -3.50
N SER A 33 8.29 -2.61 -3.54
CA SER A 33 8.69 -3.35 -2.35
C SER A 33 9.76 -2.59 -1.54
N MET A 34 10.69 -1.93 -2.21
CA MET A 34 11.73 -1.09 -1.60
C MET A 34 11.13 0.16 -0.93
N LEU A 35 10.17 0.81 -1.59
CA LEU A 35 9.40 1.93 -1.03
C LEU A 35 8.64 1.52 0.23
N LEU A 36 7.99 0.37 0.19
CA LEU A 36 7.20 -0.15 1.32
C LEU A 36 8.08 -0.60 2.48
N SER A 37 9.28 -1.15 2.20
CA SER A 37 10.29 -1.41 3.22
C SER A 37 10.84 -0.12 3.85
N GLY A 38 10.92 0.97 3.08
CA GLY A 38 11.24 2.31 3.59
C GLY A 38 10.15 2.85 4.52
N ILE A 39 8.89 2.65 4.15
CA ILE A 39 7.72 3.00 4.97
C ILE A 39 7.72 2.19 6.27
N ASP A 40 7.96 0.89 6.21
CA ASP A 40 8.09 0.03 7.40
C ASP A 40 9.18 0.55 8.35
N ARG A 41 10.34 0.92 7.82
CA ARG A 41 11.42 1.54 8.61
C ARG A 41 11.03 2.87 9.25
N MET A 42 10.26 3.71 8.57
CA MET A 42 9.89 5.04 9.06
C MET A 42 8.75 5.01 10.09
N TYR A 43 7.82 4.06 9.97
CA TYR A 43 6.61 4.00 10.81
C TYR A 43 6.64 2.89 11.84
N CYS A 44 7.39 1.80 11.60
CA CYS A 44 7.53 0.68 12.54
C CYS A 44 8.86 0.68 13.29
N HIS A 45 9.83 1.51 12.88
CA HIS A 45 11.10 1.66 13.59
C HIS A 45 11.13 2.94 14.42
N ARG A 46 10.78 2.83 15.70
CA ARG A 46 11.53 3.57 16.73
C ARG A 46 12.94 2.96 16.75
N PRO A 47 14.03 3.80 16.83
CA PRO A 47 15.37 3.26 16.92
C PRO A 47 15.52 2.54 18.26
N GLN A 48 15.30 1.25 18.27
CA GLN A 48 15.82 0.39 19.31
C GLN A 48 17.02 -0.34 18.74
N MET A 49 18.21 0.19 19.06
CA MET A 49 19.41 -0.59 19.15
C MET A 49 19.15 -1.71 20.17
N GLN A 50 18.71 -2.86 19.68
CA GLN A 50 18.96 -4.14 20.35
C GLN A 50 18.63 -5.27 19.37
N LYS A 51 19.67 -5.98 18.95
CA LYS A 51 19.58 -7.37 18.48
C LYS A 51 19.03 -8.20 19.66
N GLY A 52 17.75 -8.46 19.66
CA GLY A 52 17.14 -9.29 20.69
C GLY A 52 15.63 -9.37 20.48
N ASN A 53 15.12 -10.53 20.09
CA ASN A 53 13.71 -10.94 20.12
C ASN A 53 12.71 -9.93 19.55
N LYS A 54 12.59 -9.86 18.23
CA LYS A 54 11.42 -9.21 17.60
C LYS A 54 10.17 -9.86 18.19
N SER A 55 9.30 -9.05 18.78
CA SER A 55 8.08 -9.55 19.38
C SER A 55 7.25 -10.27 18.29
N ARG A 56 6.60 -11.39 18.61
CA ARG A 56 5.72 -12.13 17.68
C ARG A 56 4.67 -11.20 17.03
N LYS A 57 4.26 -10.14 17.73
CA LYS A 57 3.33 -9.14 17.22
C LYS A 57 3.92 -8.31 16.08
N GLU A 58 5.18 -7.90 16.17
CA GLU A 58 5.86 -7.17 15.11
C GLU A 58 6.09 -8.05 13.89
N GLU A 59 6.35 -9.34 14.10
CA GLU A 59 6.47 -10.32 13.03
C GLU A 59 5.16 -10.49 12.28
N ILE A 60 4.03 -10.66 12.98
CA ILE A 60 2.69 -10.71 12.38
C ILE A 60 2.41 -9.46 11.53
N CYS A 61 2.74 -8.27 12.04
CA CYS A 61 2.54 -7.03 11.29
C CYS A 61 3.38 -6.99 10.01
N ARG A 62 4.61 -7.47 10.06
CA ARG A 62 5.50 -7.52 8.88
C ARG A 62 4.99 -8.54 7.85
N GLU A 63 4.62 -9.73 8.29
CA GLU A 63 4.03 -10.75 7.42
C GLU A 63 2.72 -10.25 6.79
N LEU A 64 1.88 -9.53 7.54
CA LEU A 64 0.68 -8.89 7.00
C LEU A 64 1.02 -7.92 5.87
N VAL A 65 1.98 -7.01 6.09
CA VAL A 65 2.37 -6.02 5.07
C VAL A 65 2.86 -6.73 3.81
N GLN A 66 3.68 -7.76 3.95
CA GLN A 66 4.16 -8.55 2.82
C GLN A 66 3.01 -9.21 2.05
N LEU A 67 2.08 -9.86 2.76
CA LEU A 67 0.90 -10.47 2.14
C LEU A 67 -0.01 -9.44 1.46
N VAL A 68 -0.15 -8.24 2.04
CA VAL A 68 -0.93 -7.15 1.42
C VAL A 68 -0.27 -6.73 0.10
N ILE A 69 1.04 -6.53 0.07
CA ILE A 69 1.77 -6.18 -1.15
C ILE A 69 1.57 -7.21 -2.26
N GLU A 70 1.56 -8.49 -1.91
CA GLU A 70 1.41 -9.58 -2.86
C GLU A 70 -0.03 -9.73 -3.41
N ASN A 71 -1.05 -9.30 -2.63
CA ASN A 71 -2.45 -9.63 -2.90
C ASN A 71 -3.39 -8.43 -3.05
N TYR A 72 -2.99 -7.19 -2.76
CA TYR A 72 -3.88 -6.01 -2.72
C TYR A 72 -4.65 -5.75 -4.02
N THR A 73 -4.10 -6.16 -5.16
CA THR A 73 -4.76 -6.01 -6.46
C THR A 73 -5.99 -6.90 -6.59
N ARG A 74 -6.05 -8.00 -5.86
CA ARG A 74 -7.10 -9.02 -5.96
C ARG A 74 -7.96 -9.10 -4.72
N GLU A 75 -7.38 -8.84 -3.53
CA GLU A 75 -8.03 -9.10 -2.26
C GLU A 75 -7.86 -7.95 -1.27
N ARG A 76 -8.96 -7.49 -0.69
CA ARG A 76 -9.00 -6.38 0.27
C ARG A 76 -9.70 -6.73 1.59
N ARG A 77 -10.17 -7.98 1.75
CA ARG A 77 -10.83 -8.42 2.98
C ARG A 77 -9.80 -8.79 4.05
N ALA A 78 -9.92 -8.20 5.23
CA ALA A 78 -9.03 -8.50 6.36
C ALA A 78 -9.02 -9.98 6.75
N GLN A 79 -10.18 -10.68 6.58
CA GLN A 79 -10.28 -12.10 6.87
C GLN A 79 -9.32 -12.94 6.02
N PHE A 80 -9.17 -12.63 4.73
CA PHE A 80 -8.23 -13.32 3.85
C PHE A 80 -6.80 -13.32 4.41
N TYR A 81 -6.36 -12.18 4.92
CA TYR A 81 -5.01 -12.04 5.48
C TYR A 81 -4.87 -12.77 6.82
N ALA A 82 -5.91 -12.75 7.66
CA ALA A 82 -5.94 -13.51 8.89
C ALA A 82 -5.82 -15.02 8.62
N ASP A 83 -6.57 -15.53 7.64
CA ASP A 83 -6.53 -16.93 7.21
C ASP A 83 -5.14 -17.32 6.67
N LYS A 84 -4.53 -16.45 5.87
CA LYS A 84 -3.16 -16.66 5.35
C LYS A 84 -2.11 -16.71 6.45
N LEU A 85 -2.27 -15.92 7.50
CA LEU A 85 -1.40 -15.91 8.67
C LEU A 85 -1.70 -17.02 9.68
N GLY A 86 -2.76 -17.80 9.47
CA GLY A 86 -3.17 -18.89 10.37
C GLY A 86 -3.65 -18.40 11.75
N ILE A 87 -4.20 -17.18 11.83
CA ILE A 87 -4.69 -16.57 13.07
C ILE A 87 -6.13 -16.05 12.89
N SER A 88 -6.83 -15.83 13.99
CA SER A 88 -8.17 -15.25 13.93
C SER A 88 -8.13 -13.78 13.51
N LEU A 89 -9.17 -13.29 12.84
CA LEU A 89 -9.32 -11.88 12.48
C LEU A 89 -9.25 -10.96 13.70
N GLN A 90 -9.81 -11.39 14.82
CA GLN A 90 -9.76 -10.64 16.08
C GLN A 90 -8.31 -10.50 16.58
N HIS A 91 -7.54 -11.59 16.55
CA HIS A 91 -6.13 -11.59 16.95
C HIS A 91 -5.31 -10.68 16.04
N LEU A 92 -5.48 -10.79 14.72
CA LEU A 92 -4.84 -9.92 13.73
C LEU A 92 -5.16 -8.44 14.00
N SER A 93 -6.44 -8.10 14.14
CA SER A 93 -6.92 -6.73 14.34
C SER A 93 -6.37 -6.12 15.63
N THR A 94 -6.37 -6.89 16.72
CA THR A 94 -5.83 -6.45 18.01
C THR A 94 -4.32 -6.23 17.93
N THR A 95 -3.60 -7.17 17.33
CA THR A 95 -2.13 -7.10 17.18
C THR A 95 -1.72 -5.90 16.34
N VAL A 96 -2.34 -5.72 15.18
CA VAL A 96 -2.05 -4.60 14.28
C VAL A 96 -2.32 -3.27 14.97
N ARG A 97 -3.44 -3.13 15.66
CA ARG A 97 -3.78 -1.91 16.39
C ARG A 97 -2.80 -1.60 17.51
N GLN A 98 -2.34 -2.61 18.24
CA GLN A 98 -1.35 -2.46 19.32
C GLN A 98 0.02 -2.02 18.80
N VAL A 99 0.46 -2.59 17.67
CA VAL A 99 1.79 -2.31 17.10
C VAL A 99 1.82 -1.00 16.31
N THR A 100 0.78 -0.75 15.49
CA THR A 100 0.79 0.34 14.50
C THR A 100 -0.12 1.50 14.84
N GLY A 101 -1.05 1.34 15.78
CA GLY A 101 -2.12 2.30 16.06
C GLY A 101 -3.23 2.35 14.99
N ARG A 102 -3.13 1.56 13.93
CA ARG A 102 -4.05 1.53 12.79
C ARG A 102 -4.86 0.23 12.76
N ASN A 103 -5.94 0.21 11.99
CA ASN A 103 -6.65 -1.04 11.71
C ASN A 103 -6.10 -1.72 10.44
N VAL A 104 -6.44 -3.01 10.29
CA VAL A 104 -5.98 -3.81 9.14
C VAL A 104 -6.44 -3.24 7.80
N LEU A 105 -7.68 -2.75 7.73
CA LEU A 105 -8.24 -2.19 6.49
C LEU A 105 -7.54 -0.88 6.09
N ASP A 106 -7.05 -0.09 7.05
CA ASP A 106 -6.28 1.12 6.77
C ASP A 106 -4.93 0.79 6.14
N ILE A 107 -4.27 -0.29 6.59
CA ILE A 107 -3.02 -0.77 6.00
C ILE A 107 -3.25 -1.22 4.55
N ILE A 108 -4.30 -2.02 4.32
CA ILE A 108 -4.65 -2.48 2.98
C ILE A 108 -4.98 -1.29 2.07
N ALA A 109 -5.82 -0.37 2.56
CA ALA A 109 -6.22 0.81 1.81
C ALA A 109 -5.02 1.70 1.46
N HIS A 110 -4.07 1.84 2.38
CA HIS A 110 -2.87 2.63 2.13
C HIS A 110 -2.08 2.10 0.92
N VAL A 111 -1.85 0.79 0.85
CA VAL A 111 -1.15 0.16 -0.27
C VAL A 111 -1.91 0.34 -1.59
N VAL A 112 -3.23 0.12 -1.57
CA VAL A 112 -4.09 0.33 -2.75
C VAL A 112 -4.03 1.79 -3.23
N ILE A 113 -4.15 2.76 -2.33
CA ILE A 113 -4.16 4.18 -2.68
C ILE A 113 -2.80 4.64 -3.23
N VAL A 114 -1.69 4.13 -2.70
CA VAL A 114 -0.36 4.42 -3.24
C VAL A 114 -0.26 4.00 -4.70
N ASP A 115 -0.67 2.78 -5.05
CA ASP A 115 -0.66 2.29 -6.43
C ASP A 115 -1.63 3.06 -7.34
N VAL A 116 -2.84 3.35 -6.85
CA VAL A 116 -3.83 4.17 -7.58
C VAL A 116 -3.25 5.55 -7.91
N LYS A 117 -2.65 6.23 -6.94
CA LYS A 117 -2.04 7.55 -7.15
C LYS A 117 -0.95 7.50 -8.22
N ALA A 118 -0.12 6.47 -8.17
CA ALA A 118 0.91 6.25 -9.17
C ALA A 118 0.31 6.05 -10.56
N LYS A 119 -0.67 5.15 -10.72
CA LYS A 119 -1.35 4.91 -11.99
C LYS A 119 -2.04 6.16 -12.54
N LEU A 120 -2.71 6.94 -11.68
CA LEU A 120 -3.39 8.18 -12.07
C LEU A 120 -2.43 9.23 -12.63
N LYS A 121 -1.21 9.33 -12.08
CA LYS A 121 -0.23 10.36 -12.46
C LYS A 121 0.76 9.92 -13.53
N SER A 122 1.08 8.62 -13.60
CA SER A 122 2.17 8.12 -14.45
C SER A 122 1.69 7.32 -15.66
N THR A 123 0.38 7.10 -15.82
CA THR A 123 -0.16 6.34 -16.96
C THR A 123 -1.32 7.07 -17.63
N ASN A 124 -1.58 6.69 -18.90
CA ASN A 124 -2.77 7.13 -19.66
C ASN A 124 -3.98 6.21 -19.43
N MET A 125 -3.93 5.29 -18.47
CA MET A 125 -5.06 4.41 -18.17
C MET A 125 -6.29 5.24 -17.80
N THR A 126 -7.44 4.86 -18.33
CA THR A 126 -8.72 5.43 -17.91
C THR A 126 -9.04 5.07 -16.47
N ILE A 127 -9.92 5.83 -15.83
CA ILE A 127 -10.40 5.52 -14.48
C ILE A 127 -10.99 4.11 -14.39
N GLN A 128 -11.66 3.68 -15.46
CA GLN A 128 -12.25 2.35 -15.58
C GLN A 128 -11.17 1.25 -15.67
N GLU A 129 -10.15 1.43 -16.47
CA GLU A 129 -9.03 0.49 -16.59
C GLU A 129 -8.26 0.37 -15.27
N ILE A 130 -8.04 1.47 -14.56
CA ILE A 130 -7.43 1.43 -13.21
C ILE A 130 -8.31 0.64 -12.26
N ALA A 131 -9.62 0.90 -12.24
CA ALA A 131 -10.55 0.17 -11.39
C ALA A 131 -10.50 -1.35 -11.65
N TYR A 132 -10.51 -1.76 -12.91
CA TYR A 132 -10.44 -3.18 -13.28
C TYR A 132 -9.08 -3.81 -12.99
N SER A 133 -7.97 -3.10 -13.22
CA SER A 133 -6.62 -3.59 -12.89
C SER A 133 -6.44 -3.91 -11.41
N LEU A 134 -7.26 -3.30 -10.55
CA LEU A 134 -7.28 -3.49 -9.11
C LEU A 134 -8.48 -4.31 -8.63
N ASN A 135 -9.15 -5.02 -9.54
CA ASN A 135 -10.29 -5.89 -9.22
C ASN A 135 -11.41 -5.17 -8.44
N PHE A 136 -11.73 -3.92 -8.79
CA PHE A 136 -12.94 -3.26 -8.29
C PHE A 136 -14.17 -3.67 -9.11
N PRO A 137 -15.33 -3.85 -8.48
CA PRO A 137 -16.56 -4.27 -9.17
C PRO A 137 -17.00 -3.30 -10.27
N SER A 138 -16.72 -2.01 -10.11
CA SER A 138 -17.02 -0.96 -11.08
C SER A 138 -16.19 0.30 -10.85
N ALA A 139 -16.09 1.14 -11.87
CA ALA A 139 -15.46 2.45 -11.77
C ALA A 139 -16.16 3.36 -10.74
N SER A 140 -17.48 3.23 -10.59
CA SER A 140 -18.24 3.98 -9.58
C SER A 140 -17.86 3.57 -8.16
N PHE A 141 -17.74 2.27 -7.90
CA PHE A 141 -17.30 1.78 -6.59
C PHE A 141 -15.86 2.22 -6.29
N PHE A 142 -14.97 2.10 -7.27
CA PHE A 142 -13.61 2.58 -7.18
C PHE A 142 -13.54 4.10 -6.88
N GLY A 143 -14.33 4.91 -7.58
CA GLY A 143 -14.39 6.36 -7.36
C GLY A 143 -14.81 6.71 -5.93
N LYS A 144 -15.84 6.04 -5.39
CA LYS A 144 -16.27 6.20 -3.99
C LYS A 144 -15.18 5.78 -3.00
N TYR A 145 -14.53 4.65 -3.25
CA TYR A 145 -13.43 4.15 -2.44
C TYR A 145 -12.27 5.15 -2.39
N PHE A 146 -11.82 5.62 -3.54
CA PHE A 146 -10.73 6.59 -3.63
C PHE A 146 -11.10 7.92 -2.94
N LYS A 147 -12.30 8.45 -3.21
CA LYS A 147 -12.77 9.68 -2.58
C LYS A 147 -12.86 9.57 -1.06
N ARG A 148 -13.27 8.43 -0.53
CA ARG A 148 -13.32 8.17 0.92
C ARG A 148 -11.94 8.30 1.58
N HIS A 149 -10.88 7.84 0.90
CA HIS A 149 -9.52 7.84 1.45
C HIS A 149 -8.72 9.11 1.13
N MET A 150 -9.05 9.79 0.02
CA MET A 150 -8.30 10.95 -0.46
C MET A 150 -9.03 12.29 -0.34
N GLY A 151 -10.33 12.28 -0.02
CA GLY A 151 -11.15 13.48 0.04
C GLY A 151 -11.61 14.03 -1.32
N MET A 152 -11.03 13.55 -2.43
CA MET A 152 -11.32 13.98 -3.80
C MET A 152 -11.48 12.77 -4.74
N SER A 153 -12.12 12.97 -5.89
CA SER A 153 -12.31 11.92 -6.89
C SER A 153 -10.99 11.56 -7.60
N PRO A 154 -10.90 10.36 -8.22
CA PRO A 154 -9.74 9.99 -9.02
C PRO A 154 -9.45 10.97 -10.17
N LEU A 155 -10.49 11.52 -10.80
CA LEU A 155 -10.35 12.47 -11.90
C LEU A 155 -9.81 13.82 -11.41
N GLU A 156 -10.34 14.33 -10.31
CA GLU A 156 -9.81 15.56 -9.66
C GLU A 156 -8.35 15.38 -9.28
N TYR A 157 -8.00 14.22 -8.71
CA TYR A 157 -6.61 13.91 -8.35
C TYR A 157 -5.69 13.83 -9.57
N ARG A 158 -6.16 13.26 -10.69
CA ARG A 158 -5.39 13.21 -11.94
C ARG A 158 -5.06 14.59 -12.45
N ASN A 159 -6.00 15.53 -12.37
CA ASN A 159 -5.89 16.88 -12.93
C ASN A 159 -5.23 17.88 -11.97
N SER A 160 -5.01 17.51 -10.70
CA SER A 160 -4.28 18.35 -9.73
C SER A 160 -2.78 18.24 -9.93
#